data_2b59ee2cd1c4d125c42df1ff96a1daf5
#
_entry.id   2b59ee2cd1c4d125c42df1ff96a1daf5
#
_cell.length_a   1.000
_cell.length_b   1.000
_cell.length_c   1.000
_cell.angle_alpha   90.00
_cell.angle_beta   90.00
_cell.angle_gamma   90.00
#
_symmetry.space_group_name_H-M   'P 1'
#
loop_
_entity.id
_entity.type
_entity.pdbx_description
1 polymer ?
#
loop_
_entity_poly.entity_id
_entity_poly.type
_entity_poly.pdbx_seq_one_letter_code
_entity_poly.pdbx_strand_id
1 'polypeptide(L)'
;MPHTITWFQIPATDFERAKKFYEAILATSLQPLMSQPAMEMWGFPADAAKGEVGGALVCGEGAVPSPTGTAVFLNANPDLQTALDRVEGAGGTILMPKTAIEMNDAGYFAMISDTEGNTVGLHSQE
;
A
#
# COMPACT_ATOMS: atom_id res chain seq x y z
N MET A 1 9.45 3.11 -22.19
CA MET A 1 8.78 2.60 -20.98
C MET A 1 9.26 3.40 -19.78
N PRO A 2 8.51 4.45 -19.40
CA PRO A 2 8.96 5.31 -18.29
C PRO A 2 8.92 4.61 -16.92
N HIS A 3 8.04 3.61 -16.74
CA HIS A 3 7.93 2.88 -15.48
C HIS A 3 8.04 1.39 -15.72
N THR A 4 8.80 0.71 -14.88
CA THR A 4 8.94 -0.75 -14.98
C THR A 4 7.65 -1.47 -14.62
N ILE A 5 6.84 -0.85 -13.74
CA ILE A 5 5.59 -1.44 -13.27
C ILE A 5 4.40 -0.64 -13.81
N THR A 6 3.30 -1.34 -14.10
CA THR A 6 2.07 -0.72 -14.59
C THR A 6 0.91 -0.85 -13.61
N TRP A 7 0.99 -1.80 -12.69
CA TRP A 7 -0.09 -2.13 -11.76
C TRP A 7 0.46 -2.91 -10.60
N PHE A 8 -0.12 -2.77 -9.42
CA PHE A 8 0.20 -3.62 -8.27
C PHE A 8 -1.07 -4.09 -7.58
N GLN A 9 -0.99 -5.21 -6.87
CA GLN A 9 -2.11 -5.74 -6.09
C GLN A 9 -1.63 -6.15 -4.72
N ILE A 10 -2.41 -5.78 -3.69
CA ILE A 10 -2.16 -6.16 -2.32
C ILE A 10 -3.27 -7.11 -1.90
N PRO A 11 -2.96 -8.38 -1.59
CA PRO A 11 -3.99 -9.34 -1.20
C PRO A 11 -4.50 -9.09 0.21
N ALA A 12 -5.79 -9.35 0.41
CA ALA A 12 -6.43 -9.20 1.71
C ALA A 12 -7.31 -10.40 1.99
N THR A 13 -7.36 -10.83 3.25
CA THR A 13 -8.27 -11.87 3.70
C THR A 13 -9.60 -11.26 4.13
N ASP A 14 -9.55 -10.17 4.87
CA ASP A 14 -10.74 -9.41 5.30
C ASP A 14 -10.74 -8.07 4.57
N PHE A 15 -11.55 -7.97 3.55
CA PHE A 15 -11.54 -6.82 2.66
C PHE A 15 -11.87 -5.51 3.40
N GLU A 16 -12.92 -5.49 4.22
CA GLU A 16 -13.33 -4.29 4.94
C GLU A 16 -12.26 -3.81 5.92
N ARG A 17 -11.61 -4.75 6.59
CA ARG A 17 -10.53 -4.44 7.51
C ARG A 17 -9.33 -3.83 6.78
N ALA A 18 -8.92 -4.44 5.69
CA ALA A 18 -7.81 -3.96 4.88
C ALA A 18 -8.11 -2.58 4.29
N LYS A 19 -9.32 -2.41 3.77
CA LYS A 19 -9.77 -1.15 3.19
C LYS A 19 -9.68 -0.02 4.20
N LYS A 20 -10.21 -0.23 5.40
CA LYS A 20 -10.16 0.77 6.46
C LYS A 20 -8.73 1.13 6.85
N PHE A 21 -7.86 0.12 6.91
CA PHE A 21 -6.46 0.33 7.25
C PHE A 21 -5.78 1.27 6.23
N TYR A 22 -5.85 0.93 4.95
CA TYR A 22 -5.16 1.71 3.93
C TYR A 22 -5.79 3.08 3.73
N GLU A 23 -7.10 3.21 3.83
CA GLU A 23 -7.75 4.52 3.76
C GLU A 23 -7.30 5.41 4.91
N ALA A 24 -7.10 4.83 6.10
CA ALA A 24 -6.67 5.59 7.26
C ALA A 24 -5.22 6.06 7.13
N ILE A 25 -4.29 5.16 6.81
CA ILE A 25 -2.88 5.53 6.79
C ILE A 25 -2.52 6.45 5.63
N LEU A 26 -3.19 6.32 4.49
CA LEU A 26 -2.93 7.15 3.31
C LEU A 26 -3.86 8.36 3.22
N ALA A 27 -4.80 8.49 4.16
CA ALA A 27 -5.78 9.57 4.18
C ALA A 27 -6.49 9.71 2.83
N THR A 28 -7.02 8.60 2.32
CA THR A 28 -7.63 8.56 1.00
C THR A 28 -8.85 7.64 1.01
N SER A 29 -9.49 7.51 -0.15
CA SER A 29 -10.61 6.60 -0.34
C SER A 29 -10.31 5.67 -1.50
N LEU A 30 -10.56 4.38 -1.32
CA LEU A 30 -10.44 3.41 -2.40
C LEU A 30 -11.73 3.41 -3.21
N GLN A 31 -11.63 3.06 -4.49
CA GLN A 31 -12.78 3.04 -5.40
C GLN A 31 -13.05 1.63 -5.91
N PRO A 32 -14.31 1.20 -5.98
CA PRO A 32 -14.61 -0.14 -6.46
C PRO A 32 -14.25 -0.29 -7.94
N LEU A 33 -13.54 -1.36 -8.26
CA LEU A 33 -13.19 -1.70 -9.63
C LEU A 33 -13.91 -2.97 -10.07
N MET A 34 -14.04 -3.94 -9.17
CA MET A 34 -14.69 -5.21 -9.47
C MET A 34 -15.29 -5.75 -8.19
N SER A 35 -16.55 -6.20 -8.27
CA SER A 35 -17.23 -6.82 -7.15
C SER A 35 -17.98 -8.02 -7.70
N GLN A 36 -17.40 -9.20 -7.57
CA GLN A 36 -17.97 -10.47 -8.02
C GLN A 36 -17.87 -11.47 -6.87
N PRO A 37 -18.70 -12.52 -6.86
CA PRO A 37 -18.63 -13.50 -5.78
C PRO A 37 -17.24 -14.10 -5.55
N ALA A 38 -16.46 -14.25 -6.62
CA ALA A 38 -15.12 -14.85 -6.54
C ALA A 38 -14.01 -13.84 -6.29
N MET A 39 -14.26 -12.53 -6.46
CA MET A 39 -13.21 -11.54 -6.35
C MET A 39 -13.76 -10.13 -6.11
N GLU A 40 -13.20 -9.47 -5.10
CA GLU A 40 -13.39 -8.04 -4.84
C GLU A 40 -12.10 -7.33 -5.15
N MET A 41 -12.20 -6.18 -5.82
CA MET A 41 -11.02 -5.37 -6.15
C MET A 41 -11.39 -3.89 -6.03
N TRP A 42 -10.64 -3.15 -5.20
CA TRP A 42 -10.85 -1.71 -4.99
C TRP A 42 -9.53 -0.99 -5.23
N GLY A 43 -9.57 0.02 -6.08
CA GLY A 43 -8.38 0.72 -6.52
C GLY A 43 -7.93 1.85 -5.62
N PHE A 44 -6.61 1.98 -5.49
CA PHE A 44 -6.00 3.15 -4.90
C PHE A 44 -6.10 4.30 -5.90
N PRO A 45 -6.16 5.57 -5.42
CA PRO A 45 -6.26 6.71 -6.33
C PRO A 45 -5.07 6.79 -7.28
N ALA A 46 -5.34 6.93 -8.56
CA ALA A 46 -4.32 7.17 -9.57
C ALA A 46 -5.00 7.70 -10.83
N ASP A 47 -4.36 8.64 -11.49
CA ASP A 47 -4.86 9.21 -12.73
C ASP A 47 -4.04 8.66 -13.90
N ALA A 48 -4.60 7.67 -14.58
CA ALA A 48 -3.94 7.02 -15.71
C ALA A 48 -3.67 8.00 -16.86
N ALA A 49 -4.52 9.02 -17.01
CA ALA A 49 -4.32 10.05 -18.05
C ALA A 49 -3.07 10.88 -17.80
N LYS A 50 -2.61 10.94 -16.54
CA LYS A 50 -1.37 11.63 -16.18
C LYS A 50 -0.18 10.68 -16.12
N GLY A 51 -0.36 9.42 -16.50
CA GLY A 51 0.70 8.43 -16.45
C GLY A 51 0.98 7.87 -15.05
N GLU A 52 0.07 8.08 -14.11
CA GLU A 52 0.25 7.56 -12.76
C GLU A 52 0.01 6.06 -12.72
N VAL A 53 0.83 5.35 -11.95
CA VAL A 53 0.69 3.91 -11.78
C VAL A 53 -0.36 3.63 -10.70
N GLY A 54 -1.35 2.83 -11.05
CA GLY A 54 -2.39 2.43 -10.11
C GLY A 54 -2.17 1.07 -9.52
N GLY A 55 -3.03 0.72 -8.57
CA GLY A 55 -3.02 -0.58 -7.92
C GLY A 55 -4.29 -0.78 -7.12
N ALA A 56 -4.45 -1.94 -6.52
CA ALA A 56 -5.68 -2.29 -5.82
C ALA A 56 -5.46 -3.20 -4.62
N LEU A 57 -6.42 -3.14 -3.69
CA LEU A 57 -6.64 -4.22 -2.73
C LEU A 57 -7.45 -5.30 -3.42
N VAL A 58 -7.08 -6.55 -3.23
CA VAL A 58 -7.75 -7.68 -3.86
C VAL A 58 -8.09 -8.73 -2.80
N CYS A 59 -9.34 -9.19 -2.81
CA CYS A 59 -9.79 -10.26 -1.93
C CYS A 59 -10.45 -11.32 -2.80
N GLY A 60 -10.14 -12.59 -2.58
CA GLY A 60 -10.72 -13.68 -3.34
C GLY A 60 -9.79 -14.85 -3.45
N GLU A 61 -10.19 -15.83 -4.26
CA GLU A 61 -9.39 -17.03 -4.45
C GLU A 61 -8.05 -16.70 -5.08
N GLY A 62 -6.97 -17.18 -4.48
CA GLY A 62 -5.63 -16.91 -4.95
C GLY A 62 -5.00 -15.63 -4.39
N ALA A 63 -5.80 -14.78 -3.72
CA ALA A 63 -5.28 -13.57 -3.10
C ALA A 63 -4.88 -13.88 -1.66
N VAL A 64 -3.67 -14.38 -1.48
CA VAL A 64 -3.16 -14.86 -0.18
C VAL A 64 -2.12 -13.88 0.37
N PRO A 65 -2.42 -13.20 1.49
CA PRO A 65 -1.43 -12.32 2.13
C PRO A 65 -0.19 -13.08 2.58
N SER A 66 0.95 -12.41 2.57
CA SER A 66 2.22 -13.01 2.97
C SER A 66 3.16 -11.96 3.53
N PRO A 67 3.88 -12.28 4.64
CA PRO A 67 4.90 -11.39 5.17
C PRO A 67 6.22 -11.43 4.38
N THR A 68 6.38 -12.41 3.49
CA THR A 68 7.65 -12.67 2.79
C THR A 68 7.53 -12.62 1.27
N GLY A 69 6.36 -12.23 0.74
CA GLY A 69 6.18 -12.08 -0.70
C GLY A 69 6.84 -10.82 -1.24
N THR A 70 6.52 -10.52 -2.49
CA THR A 70 6.99 -9.31 -3.14
C THR A 70 6.59 -8.08 -2.32
N ALA A 71 7.52 -7.16 -2.10
CA ALA A 71 7.25 -5.94 -1.35
C ALA A 71 6.82 -4.82 -2.29
N VAL A 72 5.75 -4.12 -1.90
CA VAL A 72 5.26 -2.94 -2.59
C VAL A 72 5.57 -1.74 -1.72
N PHE A 73 6.15 -0.69 -2.31
CA PHE A 73 6.41 0.57 -1.59
C PHE A 73 5.37 1.59 -2.02
N LEU A 74 4.56 2.02 -1.07
CA LEU A 74 3.50 2.98 -1.31
C LEU A 74 4.05 4.40 -1.21
N ASN A 75 3.48 5.29 -2.01
CA ASN A 75 3.85 6.70 -2.01
C ASN A 75 3.28 7.38 -0.77
N ALA A 76 4.14 7.74 0.15
CA ALA A 76 3.77 8.45 1.38
C ALA A 76 4.36 9.86 1.41
N ASN A 77 4.60 10.45 0.24
CA ASN A 77 5.06 11.83 0.15
C ASN A 77 4.01 12.79 0.74
N PRO A 78 4.43 13.94 1.24
CA PRO A 78 5.81 14.42 1.25
C PRO A 78 6.67 13.81 2.34
N ASP A 79 6.10 13.39 3.48
CA ASP A 79 6.82 12.83 4.62
C ASP A 79 6.10 11.57 5.10
N LEU A 80 6.74 10.43 4.95
CA LEU A 80 6.15 9.15 5.32
C LEU A 80 5.80 9.05 6.81
N GLN A 81 6.43 9.87 7.65
CA GLN A 81 6.14 9.85 9.08
C GLN A 81 4.65 10.14 9.36
N THR A 82 4.02 10.96 8.53
CA THR A 82 2.60 11.27 8.66
C THR A 82 1.74 9.99 8.55
N ALA A 83 2.03 9.17 7.55
CA ALA A 83 1.33 7.89 7.38
C ALA A 83 1.74 6.89 8.45
N LEU A 84 3.03 6.85 8.79
CA LEU A 84 3.57 5.92 9.77
C LEU A 84 2.94 6.12 11.14
N ASP A 85 2.68 7.37 11.53
CA ASP A 85 2.04 7.69 12.81
C ASP A 85 0.62 7.14 12.92
N ARG A 86 0.00 6.78 11.80
CA ARG A 86 -1.37 6.26 11.77
C ARG A 86 -1.43 4.75 11.76
N VAL A 87 -0.31 4.07 11.52
CA VAL A 87 -0.28 2.62 11.29
C VAL A 87 -0.79 1.83 12.49
N GLU A 88 -0.26 2.09 13.68
CA GLU A 88 -0.64 1.31 14.86
C GLU A 88 -2.09 1.55 15.26
N GLY A 89 -2.55 2.79 15.20
CA GLY A 89 -3.94 3.11 15.49
C GLY A 89 -4.92 2.52 14.48
N ALA A 90 -4.45 2.23 13.27
CA ALA A 90 -5.27 1.62 12.21
C ALA A 90 -5.20 0.09 12.21
N GLY A 91 -4.41 -0.51 13.11
CA GLY A 91 -4.37 -1.96 13.27
C GLY A 91 -3.14 -2.65 12.68
N GLY A 92 -2.20 -1.89 12.16
CA GLY A 92 -0.95 -2.44 11.62
C GLY A 92 0.17 -2.41 12.63
N THR A 93 1.36 -2.83 12.20
CA THR A 93 2.56 -2.87 13.03
C THR A 93 3.71 -2.22 12.29
N ILE A 94 4.50 -1.43 12.99
CA ILE A 94 5.70 -0.82 12.41
C ILE A 94 6.83 -1.84 12.56
N LEU A 95 7.38 -2.30 11.43
CA LEU A 95 8.49 -3.27 11.42
C LEU A 95 9.84 -2.56 11.37
N MET A 96 9.92 -1.45 10.66
CA MET A 96 11.11 -0.64 10.57
C MET A 96 10.70 0.83 10.51
N PRO A 97 11.23 1.68 11.40
CA PRO A 97 10.85 3.09 11.42
C PRO A 97 11.40 3.85 10.22
N LYS A 98 11.04 5.12 10.10
CA LYS A 98 11.54 5.98 9.03
C LYS A 98 13.06 5.94 9.00
N THR A 99 13.62 5.57 7.87
CA THR A 99 15.05 5.33 7.68
C THR A 99 15.52 6.01 6.40
N ALA A 100 16.63 6.76 6.48
CA ALA A 100 17.19 7.37 5.30
C ALA A 100 17.75 6.30 4.36
N ILE A 101 17.48 6.46 3.08
CA ILE A 101 18.06 5.59 2.06
C ILE A 101 19.41 6.17 1.66
N GLU A 102 20.48 5.40 1.88
CA GLU A 102 21.83 5.86 1.61
C GLU A 102 22.21 5.67 0.15
N MET A 103 21.39 6.25 -0.72
CA MET A 103 21.60 6.30 -2.16
C MET A 103 21.19 7.69 -2.61
N ASN A 104 21.79 8.19 -3.65
CA ASN A 104 21.64 9.56 -4.16
C ASN A 104 20.20 10.06 -4.15
N ASP A 105 19.86 10.90 -3.17
CA ASP A 105 18.56 11.58 -3.07
C ASP A 105 17.37 10.65 -3.19
N ALA A 106 17.50 9.42 -2.69
CA ALA A 106 16.40 8.44 -2.77
C ALA A 106 15.34 8.63 -1.68
N GLY A 107 15.57 9.54 -0.73
CA GLY A 107 14.58 9.83 0.31
C GLY A 107 14.63 8.88 1.49
N TYR A 108 13.44 8.49 1.95
CA TYR A 108 13.27 7.69 3.16
C TYR A 108 12.30 6.55 2.93
N PHE A 109 12.43 5.50 3.73
CA PHE A 109 11.47 4.39 3.71
C PHE A 109 11.17 3.91 5.12
N ALA A 110 10.08 3.19 5.24
CA ALA A 110 9.72 2.45 6.45
C ALA A 110 9.07 1.15 6.01
N MET A 111 9.08 0.16 6.89
CA MET A 111 8.40 -1.11 6.62
C MET A 111 7.33 -1.32 7.67
N ILE A 112 6.17 -1.78 7.21
CA ILE A 112 5.04 -2.04 8.09
C ILE A 112 4.44 -3.41 7.79
N SER A 113 3.73 -3.96 8.77
CA SER A 113 2.83 -5.08 8.55
C SER A 113 1.42 -4.52 8.52
N ASP A 114 0.66 -4.82 7.48
CA ASP A 114 -0.72 -4.36 7.39
C ASP A 114 -1.63 -5.24 8.26
N THR A 115 -2.94 -5.00 8.21
CA THR A 115 -3.89 -5.76 9.02
C THR A 115 -4.06 -7.20 8.53
N GLU A 116 -3.56 -7.51 7.35
CA GLU A 116 -3.71 -8.83 6.72
C GLU A 116 -2.46 -9.70 6.81
N GLY A 117 -1.37 -9.14 7.32
CA GLY A 117 -0.10 -9.87 7.45
C GLY A 117 0.84 -9.68 6.27
N ASN A 118 0.56 -8.74 5.37
CA ASN A 118 1.51 -8.39 4.33
C ASN A 118 2.58 -7.45 4.88
N THR A 119 3.80 -7.58 4.37
CA THR A 119 4.86 -6.61 4.62
C THR A 119 4.86 -5.59 3.49
N VAL A 120 4.68 -4.33 3.83
CA VAL A 120 4.54 -3.25 2.86
C VAL A 120 5.49 -2.12 3.21
N GLY A 121 6.06 -1.47 2.20
CA GLY A 121 6.93 -0.33 2.40
C GLY A 121 6.17 0.99 2.24
N LEU A 122 6.66 2.00 2.94
CA LEU A 122 6.24 3.39 2.75
C LEU A 122 7.47 4.15 2.29
N HIS A 123 7.32 5.04 1.35
CA HIS A 123 8.43 5.82 0.79
C HIS A 123 8.04 7.29 0.65
N SER A 124 8.99 8.18 0.95
CA SER A 124 8.82 9.61 0.73
C SER A 124 10.17 10.27 0.48
N GLN A 125 10.14 11.48 -0.07
CA GLN A 125 11.37 12.23 -0.34
C GLN A 125 11.85 13.05 0.87
N GLU A 126 10.94 13.36 1.80
CA GLU A 126 11.27 14.14 3.01
C GLU A 126 11.15 13.32 4.27
#